data_f00f54545277e683c8857ce4e20515c5
#
_entry.id   f00f54545277e683c8857ce4e20515c5
#
_cell.length_a   1.000
_cell.length_b   1.000
_cell.length_c   1.000
_cell.angle_alpha   90.00
_cell.angle_beta   90.00
_cell.angle_gamma   90.00
#
_symmetry.space_group_name_H-M   'P 1'
#
loop_
_entity.id
_entity.type
_entity.pdbx_description
1 polymer ?
#
loop_
_entity_poly.entity_id
_entity_poly.type
_entity_poly.pdbx_seq_one_letter_code
_entity_poly.pdbx_strand_id
1 'polypeptide(L)'
;MQPADLAALPAWSDDGHLHVVVETPRGASVKLAWKPTLGAFTLSRALPLGVTYPHDWGFVPGTRADDGDPLDALVLHDASTYPDVVLPCRPLALVVVEEEDVHG
;
A
#
# COMPACT_ATOMS: atom_id res chain seq x y z
N MET A 1 -1.18 24.92 5.10
CA MET A 1 -1.57 23.86 4.15
C MET A 1 -1.62 22.54 4.91
N GLN A 2 -2.76 21.86 4.86
CA GLN A 2 -2.87 20.55 5.48
C GLN A 2 -2.29 19.48 4.55
N PRO A 3 -1.62 18.46 5.09
CA PRO A 3 -1.18 17.33 4.28
C PRO A 3 -2.38 16.67 3.56
N ALA A 4 -2.14 16.15 2.38
CA ALA A 4 -3.15 15.35 1.69
C ALA A 4 -3.43 14.08 2.47
N ASP A 5 -4.70 13.72 2.62
CA ASP A 5 -5.09 12.44 3.21
C ASP A 5 -5.30 11.42 2.08
N LEU A 6 -4.25 10.66 1.81
CA LEU A 6 -4.29 9.66 0.75
C LEU A 6 -5.29 8.55 1.03
N ALA A 7 -5.53 8.24 2.31
CA ALA A 7 -6.50 7.21 2.68
C ALA A 7 -7.95 7.63 2.43
N ALA A 8 -8.20 8.93 2.26
CA ALA A 8 -9.54 9.47 1.99
C ALA A 8 -9.87 9.58 0.49
N LEU A 9 -8.95 9.22 -0.38
CA LEU A 9 -9.23 9.15 -1.82
C LEU A 9 -10.32 8.10 -2.09
N PRO A 10 -11.09 8.24 -3.20
CA PRO A 10 -12.09 7.23 -3.51
C PRO A 10 -11.44 5.89 -3.84
N ALA A 11 -12.08 4.79 -3.42
CA ALA A 11 -11.59 3.43 -3.69
C ALA A 11 -11.68 3.09 -5.18
N TRP A 12 -12.72 3.61 -5.87
CA TRP A 12 -12.97 3.28 -7.27
C TRP A 12 -12.88 4.51 -8.14
N SER A 13 -12.30 4.35 -9.32
CA SER A 13 -12.38 5.36 -10.37
C SER A 13 -13.74 5.32 -11.09
N ASP A 14 -14.05 6.38 -11.85
CA ASP A 14 -15.31 6.46 -12.59
C ASP A 14 -15.44 5.37 -13.65
N ASP A 15 -14.32 4.86 -14.16
CA ASP A 15 -14.29 3.81 -15.17
C ASP A 15 -14.18 2.39 -14.59
N GLY A 16 -14.35 2.25 -13.26
CA GLY A 16 -14.44 0.95 -12.62
C GLY A 16 -13.12 0.30 -12.21
N HIS A 17 -12.03 1.06 -12.17
CA HIS A 17 -10.77 0.56 -11.63
C HIS A 17 -10.66 0.82 -10.13
N LEU A 18 -10.00 -0.10 -9.43
CA LEU A 18 -9.70 0.04 -8.02
C LEU A 18 -8.41 0.86 -7.86
N HIS A 19 -8.45 1.89 -7.05
CA HIS A 19 -7.25 2.67 -6.75
C HIS A 19 -6.38 1.92 -5.72
N VAL A 20 -5.09 1.89 -5.99
CA VAL A 20 -4.09 1.43 -5.01
C VAL A 20 -3.04 2.52 -4.87
N VAL A 21 -2.83 2.98 -3.65
CA VAL A 21 -1.76 3.93 -3.33
C VAL A 21 -0.51 3.11 -2.99
N VAL A 22 0.56 3.33 -3.73
CA VAL A 22 1.81 2.59 -3.52
C VAL A 22 2.48 3.09 -2.25
N GLU A 23 2.77 2.18 -1.34
CA GLU A 23 3.58 2.45 -0.15
C GLU A 23 5.01 2.01 -0.35
N THR A 24 5.22 0.75 -0.71
CA THR A 24 6.55 0.17 -0.93
C THR A 24 6.62 -0.33 -2.37
N PRO A 25 7.41 0.33 -3.23
CA PRO A 25 7.48 -0.08 -4.63
C PRO A 25 8.31 -1.34 -4.83
N ARG A 26 8.06 -2.03 -5.94
CA ARG A 26 8.86 -3.16 -6.40
C ARG A 26 10.33 -2.77 -6.48
N GLY A 27 11.19 -3.65 -5.99
CA GLY A 27 12.63 -3.42 -5.96
C GLY A 27 13.13 -2.66 -4.74
N ALA A 28 12.24 -2.18 -3.87
CA ALA A 28 12.64 -1.48 -2.67
C ALA A 28 13.32 -2.43 -1.68
N SER A 29 14.38 -1.97 -1.06
CA SER A 29 15.12 -2.69 -0.01
C SER A 29 14.69 -2.27 1.39
N VAL A 30 13.69 -1.41 1.50
CA VAL A 30 13.13 -0.94 2.76
C VAL A 30 11.61 -1.00 2.67
N LYS A 31 10.97 -1.20 3.82
CA LYS A 31 9.51 -1.09 3.93
C LYS A 31 9.15 0.35 4.23
N LEU A 32 8.31 0.94 3.39
CA LEU A 32 7.73 2.26 3.60
C LEU A 32 6.27 2.12 4.01
N ALA A 33 5.77 3.04 4.80
CA ALA A 33 4.39 3.03 5.24
C ALA A 33 3.82 4.44 5.26
N TRP A 34 2.57 4.57 4.82
CA TRP A 34 1.84 5.83 4.93
C TRP A 34 1.47 6.10 6.38
N LYS A 35 1.77 7.30 6.85
CA LYS A 35 1.42 7.76 8.20
C LYS A 35 0.45 8.94 8.11
N PRO A 36 -0.85 8.71 8.30
CA PRO A 36 -1.86 9.77 8.17
C PRO A 36 -1.62 10.95 9.11
N THR A 37 -1.12 10.69 10.31
CA THR A 37 -0.85 11.74 11.29
C THR A 37 0.25 12.69 10.86
N LEU A 38 1.17 12.22 10.00
CA LEU A 38 2.24 13.05 9.45
C LEU A 38 1.92 13.55 8.04
N GLY A 39 0.95 12.93 7.36
CA GLY A 39 0.72 13.20 5.94
C GLY A 39 1.91 12.83 5.07
N ALA A 40 2.64 11.79 5.44
CA ALA A 40 3.89 11.43 4.77
C ALA A 40 4.14 9.92 4.83
N PHE A 41 4.98 9.45 3.91
CA PHE A 41 5.52 8.10 3.98
C PHE A 41 6.73 8.10 4.91
N THR A 42 6.84 7.06 5.71
CA THR A 42 7.95 6.88 6.64
C THR A 42 8.64 5.56 6.38
N LEU A 43 9.91 5.47 6.72
CA LEU A 43 10.64 4.22 6.69
C LEU A 43 10.24 3.39 7.89
N SER A 44 9.60 2.23 7.62
CA SER A 44 9.15 1.32 8.68
C SER A 44 10.28 0.42 9.14
N ARG A 45 11.00 -0.20 8.19
CA ARG A 45 12.16 -1.02 8.50
C ARG A 45 12.97 -1.28 7.24
N ALA A 46 14.25 -1.56 7.40
CA ALA A 46 15.09 -2.11 6.34
C ALA A 46 14.84 -3.60 6.19
N LEU A 47 14.91 -4.10 4.95
CA LEU A 47 14.88 -5.53 4.70
C LEU A 47 16.28 -6.13 4.89
N PRO A 48 16.37 -7.45 5.09
CA PRO A 48 17.68 -8.11 5.11
C PRO A 48 18.45 -7.85 3.82
N LEU A 49 19.78 -7.82 3.93
CA LEU A 49 20.65 -7.58 2.78
C LEU A 49 20.32 -8.54 1.63
N GLY A 50 20.19 -8.03 0.43
CA GLY A 50 19.86 -8.82 -0.76
C GLY A 50 18.37 -9.12 -0.97
N VAL A 51 17.52 -8.72 -0.03
CA VAL A 51 16.07 -8.91 -0.12
C VAL A 51 15.41 -7.61 -0.61
N THR A 52 14.56 -7.73 -1.63
CA THR A 52 13.76 -6.62 -2.12
C THR A 52 12.31 -7.04 -2.27
N TYR A 53 11.42 -6.06 -2.37
CA TYR A 53 10.01 -6.32 -2.65
C TYR A 53 9.84 -6.80 -4.09
N PRO A 54 9.20 -7.96 -4.34
CA PRO A 54 9.03 -8.49 -5.69
C PRO A 54 7.94 -7.77 -6.49
N HIS A 55 7.03 -7.08 -5.81
CA HIS A 55 5.89 -6.37 -6.41
C HIS A 55 5.63 -5.08 -5.64
N ASP A 56 4.86 -4.17 -6.24
CA ASP A 56 4.39 -3.00 -5.51
C ASP A 56 3.43 -3.42 -4.40
N TRP A 57 3.61 -2.86 -3.24
CA TRP A 57 2.77 -3.07 -2.08
C TRP A 57 2.14 -1.73 -1.68
N GLY A 58 0.86 -1.73 -1.41
CA GLY A 58 0.19 -0.50 -1.04
C GLY A 58 -1.14 -0.74 -0.33
N PHE A 59 -2.01 0.24 -0.39
CA PHE A 59 -3.31 0.16 0.24
C PHE A 59 -4.40 0.68 -0.70
N VAL A 60 -5.63 0.21 -0.46
CA VAL A 60 -6.82 0.69 -1.17
C VAL A 60 -7.42 1.84 -0.35
N PRO A 61 -7.42 3.06 -0.88
CA PRO A 61 -8.01 4.19 -0.16
C PRO A 61 -9.52 4.03 -0.02
N GLY A 62 -10.10 4.73 0.94
CA GLY A 62 -11.54 4.67 1.18
C GLY A 62 -12.05 3.35 1.73
N THR A 63 -11.17 2.47 2.17
CA THR A 63 -11.50 1.17 2.78
C THR A 63 -10.98 1.10 4.21
N ARG A 64 -11.52 0.15 4.95
CA ARG A 64 -11.09 -0.11 6.32
C ARG A 64 -11.13 -1.61 6.58
N ALA A 65 -9.99 -2.16 6.99
CA ALA A 65 -9.89 -3.52 7.46
C ALA A 65 -10.26 -3.62 8.96
N ASP A 66 -10.31 -4.84 9.49
CA ASP A 66 -10.71 -5.08 10.89
C ASP A 66 -9.77 -4.40 11.90
N ASP A 67 -8.51 -4.19 11.52
CA ASP A 67 -7.53 -3.48 12.36
C ASP A 67 -7.68 -1.95 12.34
N GLY A 68 -8.62 -1.43 11.56
CA GLY A 68 -8.87 0.00 11.41
C GLY A 68 -8.06 0.68 10.32
N ASP A 69 -7.10 -0.01 9.72
CA ASP A 69 -6.29 0.50 8.62
C ASP A 69 -6.95 0.23 7.26
N PRO A 70 -6.58 0.96 6.19
CA PRO A 70 -7.04 0.60 4.84
C PRO A 70 -6.62 -0.81 4.45
N LEU A 71 -7.36 -1.43 3.53
CA LEU A 71 -7.01 -2.76 3.01
C LEU A 71 -5.69 -2.72 2.28
N ASP A 72 -4.82 -3.69 2.56
CA ASP A 72 -3.56 -3.86 1.86
C ASP A 72 -3.79 -4.42 0.45
N ALA A 73 -2.90 -4.08 -0.46
CA ALA A 73 -2.96 -4.55 -1.83
C ALA A 73 -1.56 -4.86 -2.36
N LEU A 74 -1.49 -5.93 -3.13
CA LEU A 74 -0.31 -6.30 -3.90
C LEU A 74 -0.62 -6.09 -5.37
N VAL A 75 0.22 -5.32 -6.07
CA VAL A 75 -0.01 -4.98 -7.47
C VAL A 75 0.93 -5.77 -8.37
N LEU A 76 0.35 -6.53 -9.28
CA LEU A 76 1.07 -7.37 -10.22
C LEU A 76 1.19 -6.64 -11.56
N HIS A 77 2.38 -6.14 -11.88
CA HIS A 77 2.69 -5.49 -13.15
C HIS A 77 4.21 -5.41 -13.33
N ASP A 78 4.64 -5.01 -14.52
CA ASP A 78 6.08 -4.97 -14.86
C ASP A 78 6.68 -3.58 -14.84
N ALA A 79 5.89 -2.56 -14.54
CA ALA A 79 6.39 -1.19 -14.47
C ALA A 79 7.03 -0.90 -13.12
N SER A 80 7.94 0.05 -13.11
CA SER A 80 8.50 0.60 -11.87
C SER A 80 7.65 1.78 -11.42
N THR A 81 7.36 1.85 -10.13
CA THR A 81 6.63 2.96 -9.54
C THR A 81 7.37 3.53 -8.34
N TYR A 82 6.72 4.47 -7.69
CA TYR A 82 7.27 5.18 -6.54
C TYR A 82 6.20 5.26 -5.45
N PRO A 83 6.59 5.49 -4.19
CA PRO A 83 5.61 5.81 -3.15
C PRO A 83 4.75 7.00 -3.56
N ASP A 84 3.51 7.03 -3.10
CA ASP A 84 2.54 8.10 -3.38
C ASP A 84 1.88 8.03 -4.77
N VAL A 85 2.30 7.13 -5.63
CA VAL A 85 1.63 6.93 -6.92
C VAL A 85 0.32 6.19 -6.70
N VAL A 86 -0.76 6.69 -7.30
CA VAL A 86 -2.06 6.03 -7.31
C VAL A 86 -2.18 5.23 -8.60
N LEU A 87 -2.32 3.92 -8.47
CA LEU A 87 -2.45 3.01 -9.61
C LEU A 87 -3.91 2.64 -9.82
N PRO A 88 -4.45 2.78 -11.04
CA PRO A 88 -5.74 2.20 -11.38
C PRO A 88 -5.56 0.69 -11.63
N CYS A 89 -6.22 -0.13 -10.83
CA CYS A 89 -6.03 -1.58 -10.86
C CYS A 89 -7.33 -2.31 -11.11
N ARG A 90 -7.21 -3.52 -11.67
CA ARG A 90 -8.31 -4.46 -11.75
C ARG A 90 -8.12 -5.50 -10.64
N PRO A 91 -9.09 -5.67 -9.73
CA PRO A 91 -8.97 -6.68 -8.69
C PRO A 91 -8.98 -8.08 -9.31
N LEU A 92 -8.04 -8.93 -8.89
CA LEU A 92 -7.95 -10.31 -9.35
C LEU A 92 -8.41 -11.30 -8.29
N ALA A 93 -8.11 -11.03 -7.03
CA ALA A 93 -8.41 -11.93 -5.94
C ALA A 93 -8.45 -11.20 -4.60
N LEU A 94 -9.20 -11.74 -3.67
CA LEU A 94 -9.14 -11.36 -2.26
C LEU A 94 -8.44 -12.49 -1.51
N VAL A 95 -7.37 -12.14 -0.79
CA VAL A 95 -6.65 -13.09 0.07
C VAL A 95 -6.86 -12.67 1.50
N VAL A 96 -7.38 -13.57 2.32
CA VAL A 96 -7.50 -13.35 3.75
C VAL A 96 -6.30 -14.00 4.42
N VAL A 97 -5.48 -13.19 5.09
CA VAL A 97 -4.29 -13.66 5.80
C VAL A 97 -4.59 -13.57 7.29
N GLU A 98 -4.54 -14.71 7.98
CA GLU A 98 -4.55 -14.75 9.43
C GLU A 98 -3.12 -14.66 9.91
N GLU A 99 -2.82 -13.59 10.62
CA GLU A 99 -1.54 -13.45 11.30
C GLU A 99 -1.70 -13.88 12.74
N GLU A 100 -0.89 -14.88 13.15
CA GLU A 100 -0.72 -15.13 14.57
C GLU A 100 0.04 -13.97 15.16
N ASP A 101 -0.56 -13.36 16.17
CA ASP A 101 0.04 -12.27 16.89
C ASP A 101 1.16 -12.82 17.77
N VAL A 102 2.34 -12.91 17.20
CA VAL A 102 3.52 -13.35 17.95
C VAL A 102 4.09 -12.14 18.68
N HIS A 103 3.68 -11.99 19.91
CA HIS A 103 4.33 -11.03 20.79
C HIS A 103 5.71 -11.57 21.17
N GLY A 104 6.67 -11.16 20.42
CA GLY A 104 8.05 -11.38 20.80
C GLY A 104 8.52 -10.31 21.73
#